data_e3ab87a388211eb578c4dcb62eeb509d
#
_entry.id   e3ab87a388211eb578c4dcb62eeb509d
#
_cell.length_a   1.000
_cell.length_b   1.000
_cell.length_c   1.000
_cell.angle_alpha   90.00
_cell.angle_beta   90.00
_cell.angle_gamma   90.00
#
_symmetry.space_group_name_H-M   'P 1'
#
loop_
_entity.id
_entity.type
_entity.pdbx_description
1 polymer ?
#
loop_
_entity_poly.entity_id
_entity_poly.type
_entity_poly.pdbx_seq_one_letter_code
_entity_poly.pdbx_strand_id
1 'polypeptide(L)'
;YGPWINENSLWANLNHPVVRDYFDTYFREAIFALKDHPAVYGWDVFNESHHRTDDEWTTRKYQEWLREKYGTIEKLNKEWYRRYESFAQVRPEKRRASYSIWSSLLPAVEYEKFRAESLTEICRFLYNTAKKYDYIHPIMIDGTSAMILVDDLTLRNCDEFETAYVPDIYGATFYPKSWGKNFKDTPWTLSMYFSIPAG
;
A
#
# COMPACT_ATOMS: atom_id res chain seq x y z
N TYR A 1 -13.37 15.76 -8.40
CA TYR A 1 -13.51 14.31 -8.38
C TYR A 1 -13.87 13.88 -6.96
N GLY A 2 -14.86 12.98 -6.82
CA GLY A 2 -15.32 12.50 -5.53
C GLY A 2 -14.37 11.47 -4.90
N PRO A 3 -14.63 11.04 -3.65
CA PRO A 3 -13.77 10.12 -2.90
C PRO A 3 -13.64 8.71 -3.53
N TRP A 4 -14.44 8.43 -4.55
CA TRP A 4 -14.57 7.09 -5.16
C TRP A 4 -13.76 6.88 -6.43
N ILE A 5 -12.97 7.85 -6.87
CA ILE A 5 -12.16 7.72 -8.09
C ILE A 5 -10.73 7.37 -7.72
N ASN A 6 -10.37 6.16 -8.06
CA ASN A 6 -9.00 5.69 -8.07
C ASN A 6 -8.67 5.19 -9.48
N GLU A 7 -7.58 5.69 -10.04
CA GLU A 7 -7.18 5.34 -11.42
C GLU A 7 -6.81 3.86 -11.60
N ASN A 8 -6.65 3.05 -10.54
CA ASN A 8 -5.95 1.78 -10.66
C ASN A 8 -6.48 0.59 -9.89
N SER A 9 -7.69 0.53 -9.38
CA SER A 9 -8.33 -0.74 -9.03
C SER A 9 -9.31 -0.77 -7.86
N LEU A 10 -9.15 0.02 -6.83
CA LEU A 10 -10.09 -0.02 -5.71
C LEU A 10 -11.16 1.07 -5.77
N TRP A 11 -11.40 1.71 -6.89
CA TRP A 11 -12.52 2.63 -7.09
C TRP A 11 -12.72 3.68 -5.97
N ALA A 12 -11.89 3.61 -4.90
CA ALA A 12 -12.03 4.41 -3.71
C ALA A 12 -10.68 4.86 -3.16
N ASN A 13 -10.58 6.11 -2.73
CA ASN A 13 -9.40 6.62 -2.06
C ASN A 13 -9.41 6.28 -0.56
N LEU A 14 -8.68 5.26 -0.15
CA LEU A 14 -8.55 4.82 1.25
C LEU A 14 -7.85 5.85 2.17
N ASN A 15 -7.32 6.92 1.62
CA ASN A 15 -6.87 8.07 2.41
C ASN A 15 -8.01 9.01 2.80
N HIS A 16 -9.17 8.91 2.13
CA HIS A 16 -10.30 9.78 2.38
C HIS A 16 -11.14 9.29 3.59
N PRO A 17 -11.45 10.13 4.59
CA PRO A 17 -12.17 9.69 5.80
C PRO A 17 -13.53 9.08 5.50
N VAL A 18 -14.31 9.64 4.59
CA VAL A 18 -15.62 9.08 4.20
C VAL A 18 -15.51 7.66 3.64
N VAL A 19 -14.41 7.35 2.93
CA VAL A 19 -14.16 5.99 2.43
C VAL A 19 -13.83 5.05 3.59
N ARG A 20 -13.07 5.51 4.57
CA ARG A 20 -12.78 4.73 5.80
C ARG A 20 -14.04 4.44 6.60
N ASP A 21 -14.93 5.42 6.78
CA ASP A 21 -16.22 5.22 7.44
C ASP A 21 -17.11 4.22 6.69
N TYR A 22 -17.06 4.25 5.35
CA TYR A 22 -17.74 3.27 4.52
C TYR A 22 -17.21 1.86 4.75
N PHE A 23 -15.88 1.67 4.75
CA PHE A 23 -15.27 0.36 5.02
C PHE A 23 -15.55 -0.13 6.45
N ASP A 24 -15.55 0.74 7.45
CA ASP A 24 -15.95 0.38 8.82
C ASP A 24 -17.39 -0.16 8.85
N THR A 25 -18.30 0.54 8.19
CA THR A 25 -19.69 0.11 8.08
C THR A 25 -19.84 -1.20 7.31
N TYR A 26 -19.16 -1.31 6.15
CA TYR A 26 -19.21 -2.51 5.34
C TYR A 26 -18.68 -3.75 6.08
N PHE A 27 -17.55 -3.64 6.75
CA PHE A 27 -16.99 -4.74 7.53
C PHE A 27 -17.88 -5.13 8.70
N ARG A 28 -18.46 -4.14 9.38
CA ARG A 28 -19.43 -4.42 10.44
C ARG A 28 -20.58 -5.29 9.93
N GLU A 29 -21.24 -4.87 8.88
CA GLU A 29 -22.42 -5.57 8.35
C GLU A 29 -22.05 -6.95 7.79
N ALA A 30 -20.98 -7.04 6.99
CA ALA A 30 -20.55 -8.29 6.39
C ALA A 30 -20.09 -9.32 7.43
N ILE A 31 -19.29 -8.88 8.41
CA ILE A 31 -18.76 -9.76 9.44
C ILE A 31 -19.90 -10.24 10.36
N PHE A 32 -20.78 -9.36 10.82
CA PHE A 32 -21.90 -9.77 11.67
C PHE A 32 -22.87 -10.72 10.97
N ALA A 33 -23.04 -10.59 9.67
CA ALA A 33 -23.88 -11.50 8.90
C ALA A 33 -23.30 -12.92 8.75
N LEU A 34 -21.99 -13.07 8.81
CA LEU A 34 -21.34 -14.31 8.38
C LEU A 34 -20.43 -14.97 9.43
N LYS A 35 -19.93 -14.25 10.44
CA LYS A 35 -18.88 -14.74 11.35
C LYS A 35 -19.25 -16.00 12.13
N ASP A 36 -20.55 -16.21 12.41
CA ASP A 36 -21.02 -17.37 13.16
C ASP A 36 -21.32 -18.59 12.26
N HIS A 37 -21.13 -18.45 10.95
CA HIS A 37 -21.34 -19.55 10.01
C HIS A 37 -20.15 -20.54 10.07
N PRO A 38 -20.41 -21.86 10.23
CA PRO A 38 -19.32 -22.86 10.47
C PRO A 38 -18.35 -23.03 9.30
N ALA A 39 -18.65 -22.51 8.12
CA ALA A 39 -17.74 -22.57 6.98
C ALA A 39 -16.84 -21.32 6.88
N VAL A 40 -17.00 -20.32 7.75
CA VAL A 40 -16.09 -19.17 7.79
C VAL A 40 -14.82 -19.58 8.53
N TYR A 41 -13.70 -19.48 7.84
CA TYR A 41 -12.37 -19.75 8.41
C TYR A 41 -11.62 -18.45 8.76
N GLY A 42 -11.79 -17.42 7.96
CA GLY A 42 -11.10 -16.14 8.11
C GLY A 42 -11.60 -15.12 7.11
N TRP A 43 -11.02 -13.95 7.12
CA TRP A 43 -11.40 -12.82 6.29
C TRP A 43 -10.21 -12.36 5.46
N ASP A 44 -10.35 -12.36 4.15
CA ASP A 44 -9.45 -11.64 3.26
C ASP A 44 -9.97 -10.22 3.08
N VAL A 45 -9.28 -9.26 3.67
CA VAL A 45 -9.73 -7.85 3.70
C VAL A 45 -9.10 -6.99 2.62
N PHE A 46 -8.08 -7.49 1.93
CA PHE A 46 -7.43 -6.76 0.85
C PHE A 46 -6.68 -7.69 -0.10
N ASN A 47 -7.35 -8.05 -1.18
CA ASN A 47 -6.76 -8.88 -2.23
C ASN A 47 -5.86 -8.05 -3.14
N GLU A 48 -4.65 -8.55 -3.43
CA GLU A 48 -3.63 -7.88 -4.25
C GLU A 48 -3.41 -6.43 -3.84
N SER A 49 -3.07 -6.24 -2.57
CA SER A 49 -3.03 -4.94 -1.92
C SER A 49 -2.16 -3.93 -2.67
N HIS A 50 -2.78 -2.88 -3.16
CA HIS A 50 -2.09 -1.75 -3.76
C HIS A 50 -2.98 -0.50 -3.69
N HIS A 51 -2.36 0.67 -3.62
CA HIS A 51 -3.11 1.92 -3.52
C HIS A 51 -2.38 3.04 -4.23
N ARG A 52 -3.01 3.62 -5.23
CA ARG A 52 -2.48 4.74 -6.01
C ARG A 52 -3.51 5.82 -6.12
N THR A 53 -3.32 6.90 -5.41
CA THR A 53 -4.11 8.10 -5.55
C THR A 53 -3.19 9.30 -5.56
N ASP A 54 -3.50 10.27 -6.43
CA ASP A 54 -2.76 11.53 -6.56
C ASP A 54 -3.70 12.73 -6.30
N ASP A 55 -4.74 12.51 -5.53
CA ASP A 55 -5.71 13.54 -5.21
C ASP A 55 -5.24 14.48 -4.09
N GLU A 56 -6.05 15.45 -3.78
CA GLU A 56 -5.74 16.46 -2.77
C GLU A 56 -5.61 15.87 -1.36
N TRP A 57 -6.34 14.80 -1.03
CA TRP A 57 -6.23 14.13 0.27
C TRP A 57 -4.90 13.40 0.42
N THR A 58 -4.50 12.69 -0.60
CA THR A 58 -3.20 12.01 -0.65
C THR A 58 -2.06 13.03 -0.61
N THR A 59 -2.22 14.14 -1.34
CA THR A 59 -1.24 15.24 -1.31
C THR A 59 -1.10 15.84 0.08
N ARG A 60 -2.20 16.07 0.80
CA ARG A 60 -2.16 16.58 2.19
C ARG A 60 -1.47 15.60 3.15
N LYS A 61 -1.80 14.32 3.07
CA LYS A 61 -1.10 13.28 3.86
C LYS A 61 0.40 13.25 3.56
N TYR A 62 0.79 13.39 2.31
CA TYR A 62 2.19 13.47 1.93
C TYR A 62 2.88 14.70 2.53
N GLN A 63 2.24 15.85 2.51
CA GLN A 63 2.75 17.07 3.12
C GLN A 63 2.89 16.95 4.65
N GLU A 64 1.97 16.26 5.32
CA GLU A 64 2.04 15.94 6.75
C GLU A 64 3.20 14.99 7.03
N TRP A 65 3.34 13.91 6.28
CA TRP A 65 4.45 12.97 6.37
C TRP A 65 5.82 13.66 6.19
N LEU A 66 5.94 14.57 5.23
CA LEU A 66 7.15 15.36 5.05
C LEU A 66 7.41 16.29 6.24
N ARG A 67 6.37 16.87 6.82
CA ARG A 67 6.49 17.74 8.00
C ARG A 67 6.97 16.94 9.21
N GLU A 68 6.46 15.76 9.42
CA GLU A 68 6.91 14.86 10.50
C GLU A 68 8.37 14.47 10.30
N LYS A 69 8.75 14.13 9.09
CA LYS A 69 10.10 13.67 8.75
C LYS A 69 11.16 14.77 8.82
N TYR A 70 10.88 15.93 8.26
CA TYR A 70 11.86 17.02 8.14
C TYR A 70 11.76 18.06 9.26
N GLY A 71 10.63 18.16 9.92
CA GLY A 71 10.34 19.12 10.98
C GLY A 71 10.12 20.54 10.44
N THR A 72 11.02 21.07 9.60
CA THR A 72 10.90 22.42 9.04
C THR A 72 11.09 22.42 7.54
N ILE A 73 10.49 23.43 6.87
CA ILE A 73 10.58 23.55 5.42
C ILE A 73 11.99 23.92 4.95
N GLU A 74 12.76 24.61 5.78
CA GLU A 74 14.16 24.99 5.51
C GLU A 74 15.05 23.74 5.43
N LYS A 75 14.83 22.75 6.32
CA LYS A 75 15.56 21.47 6.26
C LYS A 75 15.24 20.71 4.98
N LEU A 76 13.96 20.60 4.63
CA LEU A 76 13.54 19.97 3.39
C LEU A 76 14.16 20.69 2.19
N ASN A 77 14.07 22.00 2.14
CA ASN A 77 14.62 22.82 1.05
C ASN A 77 16.13 22.61 0.88
N LYS A 78 16.85 22.53 1.98
CA LYS A 78 18.30 22.28 1.98
C LYS A 78 18.64 20.91 1.38
N GLU A 79 17.92 19.86 1.79
CA GLU A 79 18.19 18.51 1.31
C GLU A 79 17.73 18.28 -0.13
N TRP A 80 16.59 18.88 -0.50
CA TRP A 80 16.02 18.70 -1.83
C TRP A 80 16.55 19.68 -2.88
N TYR A 81 17.34 20.69 -2.46
CA TYR A 81 17.77 21.81 -3.31
C TYR A 81 16.55 22.55 -3.90
N ARG A 82 15.57 22.87 -3.04
CA ARG A 82 14.32 23.56 -3.40
C ARG A 82 14.18 24.86 -2.59
N ARG A 83 13.13 25.63 -2.90
CA ARG A 83 12.83 26.92 -2.26
C ARG A 83 11.32 27.05 -2.02
N TYR A 84 10.75 26.05 -1.34
CA TYR A 84 9.35 26.15 -0.93
C TYR A 84 9.22 27.09 0.28
N GLU A 85 8.14 27.88 0.32
CA GLU A 85 7.81 28.73 1.47
C GLU A 85 7.15 27.93 2.59
N SER A 86 6.46 26.84 2.24
CA SER A 86 5.79 25.95 3.19
C SER A 86 5.61 24.55 2.62
N PHE A 87 5.33 23.56 3.48
CA PHE A 87 4.98 22.21 3.06
C PHE A 87 3.74 22.18 2.15
N ALA A 88 2.81 23.13 2.27
CA ALA A 88 1.61 23.20 1.43
C ALA A 88 1.93 23.44 -0.06
N GLN A 89 3.11 23.94 -0.40
CA GLN A 89 3.55 24.09 -1.79
C GLN A 89 4.16 22.82 -2.37
N VAL A 90 4.53 21.85 -1.53
CA VAL A 90 5.14 20.60 -2.01
C VAL A 90 4.07 19.78 -2.72
N ARG A 91 4.41 19.26 -3.89
CA ARG A 91 3.56 18.36 -4.67
C ARG A 91 4.30 17.05 -4.92
N PRO A 92 3.57 15.93 -5.04
CA PRO A 92 4.15 14.64 -5.41
C PRO A 92 4.97 14.72 -6.71
N GLU A 93 6.23 14.32 -6.64
CA GLU A 93 7.06 14.17 -7.82
C GLU A 93 7.13 12.68 -8.19
N LYS A 94 6.64 12.32 -9.37
CA LYS A 94 6.71 10.94 -9.87
C LYS A 94 8.08 10.70 -10.53
N ARG A 95 8.61 9.49 -10.36
CA ARG A 95 9.79 9.05 -11.12
C ARG A 95 9.50 9.16 -12.61
N ARG A 96 10.37 9.87 -13.32
CA ARG A 96 10.30 10.00 -14.79
C ARG A 96 11.34 9.09 -15.44
N ALA A 97 11.02 8.56 -16.62
CA ALA A 97 11.94 7.71 -17.38
C ALA A 97 13.26 8.42 -17.77
N SER A 98 13.25 9.75 -17.85
CA SER A 98 14.44 10.54 -18.13
C SER A 98 14.62 11.61 -17.05
N TYR A 99 15.47 11.34 -16.07
CA TYR A 99 15.97 12.39 -15.18
C TYR A 99 17.21 13.03 -15.80
N SER A 100 17.23 14.34 -15.82
CA SER A 100 18.47 15.08 -16.07
C SER A 100 19.45 14.78 -14.93
N ILE A 101 20.74 14.62 -15.25
CA ILE A 101 21.82 14.53 -14.24
C ILE A 101 21.87 15.72 -13.29
N TRP A 102 21.20 16.82 -13.65
CA TRP A 102 21.08 18.05 -12.87
C TRP A 102 19.85 18.11 -11.97
N SER A 103 18.98 17.08 -11.99
CA SER A 103 17.77 17.01 -11.16
C SER A 103 18.02 16.14 -9.93
N SER A 104 17.56 16.62 -8.77
CA SER A 104 17.53 15.78 -7.57
C SER A 104 16.46 14.69 -7.74
N LEU A 105 16.83 13.43 -7.51
CA LEU A 105 15.91 12.29 -7.47
C LEU A 105 15.19 12.18 -6.13
N LEU A 106 15.70 12.87 -5.10
CA LEU A 106 15.22 12.71 -3.73
C LEU A 106 13.71 12.97 -3.57
N PRO A 107 13.10 14.02 -4.18
CA PRO A 107 11.64 14.21 -4.08
C PRO A 107 10.83 13.02 -4.59
N ALA A 108 11.26 12.39 -5.68
CA ALA A 108 10.55 11.22 -6.21
C ALA A 108 10.75 9.98 -5.34
N VAL A 109 11.96 9.77 -4.81
CA VAL A 109 12.24 8.67 -3.85
C VAL A 109 11.45 8.85 -2.57
N GLU A 110 11.34 10.06 -2.05
CA GLU A 110 10.53 10.36 -0.85
C GLU A 110 9.04 10.13 -1.10
N TYR A 111 8.55 10.45 -2.29
CA TYR A 111 7.17 10.16 -2.61
C TYR A 111 6.89 8.65 -2.71
N GLU A 112 7.79 7.86 -3.28
CA GLU A 112 7.64 6.40 -3.31
C GLU A 112 7.70 5.79 -1.89
N LYS A 113 8.57 6.28 -1.01
CA LYS A 113 8.60 5.86 0.40
C LYS A 113 7.27 6.17 1.11
N PHE A 114 6.79 7.39 0.99
CA PHE A 114 5.48 7.78 1.53
C PHE A 114 4.38 6.84 1.04
N ARG A 115 4.38 6.50 -0.26
CA ARG A 115 3.36 5.62 -0.84
C ARG A 115 3.41 4.21 -0.25
N ALA A 116 4.61 3.66 -0.05
CA ALA A 116 4.80 2.36 0.58
C ALA A 116 4.32 2.36 2.04
N GLU A 117 4.73 3.34 2.84
CA GLU A 117 4.28 3.51 4.22
C GLU A 117 2.76 3.77 4.32
N SER A 118 2.20 4.55 3.37
CA SER A 118 0.76 4.80 3.29
C SER A 118 -0.03 3.52 2.99
N LEU A 119 0.48 2.62 2.14
CA LEU A 119 -0.17 1.34 1.89
C LEU A 119 -0.15 0.45 3.13
N THR A 120 0.98 0.36 3.82
CA THR A 120 1.08 -0.39 5.09
C THR A 120 0.10 0.17 6.15
N GLU A 121 -0.05 1.49 6.22
CA GLU A 121 -1.04 2.13 7.11
C GLU A 121 -2.48 1.78 6.73
N ILE A 122 -2.79 1.76 5.44
CA ILE A 122 -4.09 1.35 4.92
C ILE A 122 -4.36 -0.12 5.27
N CYS A 123 -3.41 -1.00 5.07
CA CYS A 123 -3.51 -2.41 5.45
C CYS A 123 -3.79 -2.56 6.96
N ARG A 124 -3.08 -1.80 7.79
CA ARG A 124 -3.30 -1.78 9.25
C ARG A 124 -4.68 -1.24 9.61
N PHE A 125 -5.17 -0.22 8.92
CA PHE A 125 -6.53 0.28 9.10
C PHE A 125 -7.58 -0.80 8.79
N LEU A 126 -7.48 -1.49 7.66
CA LEU A 126 -8.41 -2.54 7.26
C LEU A 126 -8.37 -3.73 8.24
N TYR A 127 -7.17 -4.18 8.60
CA TYR A 127 -6.96 -5.21 9.61
C TYR A 127 -7.62 -4.88 10.94
N ASN A 128 -7.33 -3.71 11.50
CA ASN A 128 -7.88 -3.28 12.78
C ASN A 128 -9.39 -3.12 12.72
N THR A 129 -9.92 -2.64 11.59
CA THR A 129 -11.36 -2.51 11.39
C THR A 129 -12.05 -3.86 11.36
N ALA A 130 -11.50 -4.87 10.69
CA ALA A 130 -12.05 -6.22 10.70
C ALA A 130 -11.95 -6.85 12.11
N LYS A 131 -10.80 -6.74 12.78
CA LYS A 131 -10.59 -7.25 14.15
C LYS A 131 -11.53 -6.62 15.19
N LYS A 132 -11.95 -5.40 15.00
CA LYS A 132 -12.96 -4.72 15.85
C LYS A 132 -14.28 -5.50 15.89
N TYR A 133 -14.66 -6.17 14.80
CA TYR A 133 -15.92 -6.88 14.66
C TYR A 133 -15.81 -8.39 14.78
N ASP A 134 -14.60 -8.93 14.51
CA ASP A 134 -14.29 -10.34 14.69
C ASP A 134 -12.82 -10.52 15.11
N TYR A 135 -12.60 -10.66 16.41
CA TYR A 135 -11.27 -10.88 16.97
C TYR A 135 -10.84 -12.36 16.96
N ILE A 136 -11.77 -13.30 16.65
CA ILE A 136 -11.55 -14.75 16.71
C ILE A 136 -10.93 -15.25 15.41
N HIS A 137 -11.57 -14.94 14.28
CA HIS A 137 -11.12 -15.44 13.00
C HIS A 137 -9.86 -14.72 12.52
N PRO A 138 -8.95 -15.42 11.83
CA PRO A 138 -7.77 -14.79 11.25
C PRO A 138 -8.16 -13.81 10.14
N ILE A 139 -7.41 -12.71 10.08
CA ILE A 139 -7.51 -11.71 9.03
C ILE A 139 -6.32 -11.90 8.08
N MET A 140 -6.63 -12.02 6.81
CA MET A 140 -5.67 -12.15 5.74
C MET A 140 -5.59 -10.85 4.93
N ILE A 141 -4.41 -10.53 4.49
CA ILE A 141 -4.15 -9.56 3.42
C ILE A 141 -3.34 -10.29 2.36
N ASP A 142 -3.80 -10.24 1.12
CA ASP A 142 -3.06 -10.80 0.00
C ASP A 142 -2.19 -9.72 -0.63
N GLY A 143 -0.87 -9.94 -0.61
CA GLY A 143 0.09 -9.12 -1.32
C GLY A 143 0.03 -9.41 -2.82
N THR A 144 0.47 -8.44 -3.59
CA THR A 144 0.67 -8.66 -5.01
C THR A 144 1.92 -9.51 -5.21
N SER A 145 1.88 -10.37 -6.20
CA SER A 145 2.94 -11.33 -6.48
C SER A 145 4.35 -10.74 -6.53
N ALA A 146 5.32 -11.47 -5.92
CA ALA A 146 6.80 -11.42 -6.04
C ALA A 146 7.43 -10.13 -6.61
N MET A 147 6.95 -9.01 -6.19
CA MET A 147 7.27 -7.70 -6.75
C MET A 147 8.68 -7.23 -6.35
N ILE A 148 9.27 -7.84 -5.32
CA ILE A 148 10.67 -7.63 -4.93
C ILE A 148 11.64 -8.01 -6.06
N LEU A 149 11.23 -8.90 -6.97
CA LEU A 149 12.07 -9.34 -8.09
C LEU A 149 11.89 -8.50 -9.35
N VAL A 150 10.89 -7.65 -9.40
CA VAL A 150 10.54 -6.80 -10.54
C VAL A 150 10.32 -5.38 -10.04
N ASP A 151 11.27 -4.52 -10.05
CA ASP A 151 11.24 -3.05 -9.83
C ASP A 151 9.85 -2.45 -9.46
N ASP A 152 9.15 -3.04 -8.49
CA ASP A 152 7.73 -2.80 -8.28
C ASP A 152 7.38 -2.03 -7.01
N LEU A 153 8.36 -1.69 -6.18
CA LEU A 153 8.22 -0.60 -5.22
C LEU A 153 7.67 0.66 -5.92
N THR A 154 8.05 0.85 -7.18
CA THR A 154 7.60 1.98 -7.99
C THR A 154 6.25 1.75 -8.67
N LEU A 155 5.87 0.50 -8.96
CA LEU A 155 4.63 0.22 -9.68
C LEU A 155 3.44 -0.02 -8.75
N ARG A 156 3.64 -0.68 -7.61
CA ARG A 156 2.55 -1.02 -6.69
C ARG A 156 2.65 -0.39 -5.31
N ASN A 157 3.79 0.22 -5.00
CA ASN A 157 4.06 0.93 -3.74
C ASN A 157 3.85 0.07 -2.50
N CYS A 158 4.27 -1.16 -2.56
CA CYS A 158 4.19 -2.08 -1.44
C CYS A 158 5.57 -2.29 -0.85
N ASP A 159 5.71 -2.04 0.44
CA ASP A 159 6.77 -2.63 1.25
C ASP A 159 6.24 -3.93 1.82
N GLU A 160 6.52 -5.05 1.16
CA GLU A 160 5.99 -6.34 1.57
C GLU A 160 6.54 -6.80 2.92
N PHE A 161 7.76 -6.39 3.30
CA PHE A 161 8.31 -6.71 4.60
C PHE A 161 7.48 -6.05 5.71
N GLU A 162 7.27 -4.74 5.61
CA GLU A 162 6.48 -4.01 6.61
C GLU A 162 4.99 -4.42 6.58
N THR A 163 4.46 -4.70 5.40
CA THR A 163 3.04 -5.06 5.25
C THR A 163 2.76 -6.47 5.77
N ALA A 164 3.70 -7.42 5.61
CA ALA A 164 3.53 -8.79 6.07
C ALA A 164 3.38 -8.92 7.60
N TYR A 165 3.87 -7.96 8.36
CA TYR A 165 3.68 -7.94 9.83
C TYR A 165 2.33 -7.39 10.29
N VAL A 166 1.47 -6.98 9.36
CA VAL A 166 0.17 -6.38 9.73
C VAL A 166 -0.92 -7.44 9.96
N PRO A 167 -1.20 -8.38 9.02
CA PRO A 167 -2.30 -9.34 9.17
C PRO A 167 -1.88 -10.57 9.98
N ASP A 168 -2.87 -11.40 10.36
CA ASP A 168 -2.59 -12.72 10.93
C ASP A 168 -2.05 -13.69 9.87
N ILE A 169 -2.47 -13.51 8.61
CA ILE A 169 -2.02 -14.29 7.46
C ILE A 169 -1.67 -13.33 6.34
N TYR A 170 -0.42 -13.38 5.90
CA TYR A 170 -0.01 -12.67 4.70
C TYR A 170 0.01 -13.62 3.51
N GLY A 171 -0.82 -13.36 2.52
CA GLY A 171 -0.91 -14.12 1.28
C GLY A 171 -0.08 -13.52 0.17
N ALA A 172 0.04 -14.27 -0.91
CA ALA A 172 0.66 -13.79 -2.13
C ALA A 172 0.02 -14.44 -3.36
N THR A 173 -0.36 -13.61 -4.32
CA THR A 173 -0.92 -14.09 -5.57
C THR A 173 0.13 -14.77 -6.42
N PHE A 174 -0.14 -15.98 -6.85
CA PHE A 174 0.76 -16.76 -7.68
C PHE A 174 0.04 -17.50 -8.82
N TYR A 175 0.42 -17.19 -10.05
CA TYR A 175 -0.16 -17.78 -11.27
C TYR A 175 0.87 -18.63 -12.03
N PRO A 176 1.20 -19.86 -11.60
CA PRO A 176 2.27 -20.64 -12.20
C PRO A 176 2.06 -20.95 -13.67
N LYS A 177 0.81 -21.09 -14.12
CA LYS A 177 0.48 -21.36 -15.53
C LYS A 177 0.68 -20.14 -16.44
N SER A 178 0.59 -18.94 -15.88
CA SER A 178 0.71 -17.68 -16.64
C SER A 178 2.15 -17.25 -16.80
N TRP A 179 3.05 -17.65 -15.88
CA TRP A 179 4.41 -17.15 -15.79
C TRP A 179 5.47 -18.09 -16.33
N GLY A 180 5.14 -19.33 -16.64
CA GLY A 180 6.09 -20.28 -17.17
C GLY A 180 5.49 -21.27 -18.13
N LYS A 181 6.14 -21.50 -19.25
CA LYS A 181 5.75 -22.56 -20.20
C LYS A 181 6.00 -23.98 -19.64
N ASN A 182 6.80 -24.11 -18.58
CA ASN A 182 7.17 -25.39 -17.97
C ASN A 182 7.06 -25.32 -16.46
N PHE A 183 6.12 -26.01 -15.91
CA PHE A 183 5.94 -26.23 -14.46
C PHE A 183 7.19 -26.82 -13.77
N LYS A 184 8.10 -27.39 -14.54
CA LYS A 184 9.35 -27.97 -14.04
C LYS A 184 10.35 -26.94 -13.54
N ASP A 185 10.25 -25.69 -14.02
CA ASP A 185 11.14 -24.59 -13.64
C ASP A 185 10.60 -23.73 -12.49
N THR A 186 9.41 -24.07 -12.02
CA THR A 186 8.63 -23.29 -11.04
C THR A 186 9.06 -23.51 -9.57
N PRO A 187 9.67 -24.65 -9.12
CA PRO A 187 9.99 -24.85 -7.71
C PRO A 187 10.91 -23.78 -7.10
N TRP A 188 11.88 -23.31 -7.87
CA TRP A 188 12.80 -22.26 -7.43
C TRP A 188 12.12 -20.90 -7.27
N THR A 189 11.26 -20.56 -8.21
CA THR A 189 10.46 -19.32 -8.17
C THR A 189 9.51 -19.35 -6.98
N LEU A 190 8.85 -20.47 -6.72
CA LEU A 190 7.99 -20.66 -5.54
C LEU A 190 8.78 -20.55 -4.24
N SER A 191 9.93 -21.22 -4.15
CA SER A 191 10.76 -21.18 -2.95
C SER A 191 11.24 -19.75 -2.63
N MET A 192 11.72 -19.02 -3.63
CA MET A 192 12.10 -17.62 -3.46
C MET A 192 10.90 -16.77 -3.05
N TYR A 193 9.75 -17.01 -3.66
CA TYR A 193 8.53 -16.27 -3.45
C TYR A 193 8.00 -16.36 -2.01
N PHE A 194 7.95 -17.57 -1.45
CA PHE A 194 7.49 -17.79 -0.09
C PHE A 194 8.57 -17.62 0.98
N SER A 195 9.83 -17.49 0.60
CA SER A 195 10.93 -17.26 1.56
C SER A 195 11.07 -15.80 1.95
N ILE A 196 10.60 -14.89 1.12
CA ILE A 196 10.75 -13.45 1.34
C ILE A 196 9.88 -12.94 2.51
N PRO A 197 8.59 -13.32 2.64
CA PRO A 197 7.77 -12.91 3.78
C PRO A 197 8.09 -13.63 5.10
N ALA A 198 8.84 -14.72 5.04
CA ALA A 198 9.16 -15.56 6.20
C ALA A 198 10.46 -15.18 6.92
N GLY A 199 11.19 -14.19 6.43
CA GLY A 199 12.41 -13.65 7.04
C GLY A 199 12.14 -12.49 7.91
#